data_1bfa0fdd040839c0879d8bddf806d29a
#
_entry.id   1bfa0fdd040839c0879d8bddf806d29a
#
_cell.length_a   1.000
_cell.length_b   1.000
_cell.length_c   1.000
_cell.angle_alpha   90.00
_cell.angle_beta   90.00
_cell.angle_gamma   90.00
#
_symmetry.space_group_name_H-M   'P 1'
#
loop_
_entity.id
_entity.type
_entity.pdbx_description
1 polymer ?
#
loop_
_entity_poly.entity_id
_entity_poly.type
_entity_poly.pdbx_seq_one_letter_code
_entity_poly.pdbx_strand_id
1 'polypeptide(L)'
;MALWPSGFKLLPLAGDCGFDPSRSQAVPSCRCALKSSTQFTEMGIPKVGRIKLGSQGLEVSVQGLGCLGMSPAHDTPKPEPDMIAVIRHAIQNGVTFLDTADVFGLYTNEILLGKALTGGLRDKVELGSKFGLYVADGKAGIRGDPAYVRAACEASLKRLEIDCIDLYYVIRTDTRVPIEVTIGELKKLVEEGKIKYIGLSEASDSTIRRAHAVHPITAVQLEWSLWTRDAEEEIIPTCRELGIGIVAYCPLGRGFFGSGANVVKSFTENDFRKLVPRFHPENLKHNSIIFERVNEMAKRKGCTPSQLALAWVHHQGNDVCPIPGTTKIEHLNQNIGALSVKLTPEEMAELESFAAGDAVKGERTRPGLATYKDSNTPPLSSWKAA
;
A
#
# COMPACT_ATOMS: atom_id res chain seq x y z
N MET A 1 0.46 -11.37 -23.34
CA MET A 1 1.78 -11.96 -23.03
C MET A 1 2.70 -10.81 -22.65
N ALA A 2 2.82 -10.46 -21.39
CA ALA A 2 3.70 -9.39 -20.92
C ALA A 2 4.83 -10.00 -20.10
N LEU A 3 6.01 -10.02 -20.68
CA LEU A 3 7.25 -10.53 -20.10
C LEU A 3 7.79 -9.55 -19.06
N TRP A 4 8.10 -10.06 -17.87
CA TRP A 4 9.07 -9.43 -16.98
C TRP A 4 10.46 -9.52 -17.63
N PRO A 5 11.33 -8.50 -17.53
CA PRO A 5 12.68 -8.63 -18.08
C PRO A 5 13.41 -9.75 -17.33
N SER A 6 13.83 -10.76 -18.07
CA SER A 6 14.69 -11.85 -17.64
C SER A 6 16.08 -11.30 -17.31
N GLY A 7 16.47 -11.34 -16.03
CA GLY A 7 17.80 -10.90 -15.62
C GLY A 7 18.09 -10.97 -14.13
N PHE A 8 17.60 -11.98 -13.39
CA PHE A 8 18.14 -12.27 -12.07
C PHE A 8 19.14 -13.43 -12.16
N LYS A 9 20.42 -13.10 -12.21
CA LYS A 9 21.50 -14.05 -11.91
C LYS A 9 21.69 -14.07 -10.39
N LEU A 10 21.54 -15.23 -9.79
CA LEU A 10 22.01 -15.51 -8.44
C LEU A 10 23.55 -15.40 -8.44
N LEU A 11 24.10 -14.50 -7.65
CA LEU A 11 25.53 -14.47 -7.33
C LEU A 11 25.76 -15.31 -6.07
N PRO A 12 26.83 -16.14 -6.05
CA PRO A 12 27.16 -16.95 -4.89
C PRO A 12 27.80 -16.11 -3.79
N LEU A 13 27.46 -16.42 -2.56
CA LEU A 13 28.14 -15.97 -1.36
C LEU A 13 29.54 -16.61 -1.30
N ALA A 14 30.60 -15.82 -1.30
CA ALA A 14 31.82 -15.96 -0.52
C ALA A 14 32.96 -15.10 -1.05
N GLY A 15 33.69 -14.44 -0.15
CA GLY A 15 34.95 -13.79 -0.43
C GLY A 15 35.34 -12.80 0.65
N ASP A 16 36.06 -13.29 1.66
CA ASP A 16 36.81 -12.50 2.64
C ASP A 16 37.63 -11.40 1.97
N CYS A 17 37.55 -10.18 2.52
CA CYS A 17 38.58 -9.16 2.29
C CYS A 17 38.95 -8.52 3.63
N GLY A 18 40.21 -8.72 3.99
CA GLY A 18 40.85 -8.29 5.21
C GLY A 18 40.85 -6.78 5.42
N PHE A 19 40.74 -6.42 6.68
CA PHE A 19 40.80 -5.05 7.20
C PHE A 19 42.25 -4.74 7.59
N ASP A 20 42.85 -3.72 6.96
CA ASP A 20 44.15 -3.17 7.39
C ASP A 20 43.92 -1.86 8.19
N PRO A 21 44.33 -1.81 9.46
CA PRO A 21 44.07 -0.66 10.32
C PRO A 21 45.26 0.28 10.46
N SER A 22 45.83 0.78 9.34
CA SER A 22 46.88 1.79 9.47
C SER A 22 46.87 2.80 8.32
N ARG A 23 46.03 3.84 8.44
CA ARG A 23 46.30 5.19 7.89
C ARG A 23 45.31 6.23 8.41
N SER A 24 45.67 6.86 9.50
CA SER A 24 45.11 8.13 9.92
C SER A 24 45.69 9.27 9.07
N GLN A 25 44.84 9.95 8.31
CA GLN A 25 45.15 11.33 7.87
C GLN A 25 43.96 12.23 8.15
N ALA A 26 44.21 13.21 8.99
CA ALA A 26 43.30 14.28 9.36
C ALA A 26 43.02 15.20 8.16
N VAL A 27 41.74 15.49 7.93
CA VAL A 27 41.29 16.52 6.97
C VAL A 27 40.58 17.63 7.78
N PRO A 28 40.85 18.92 7.50
CA PRO A 28 40.39 20.02 8.35
C PRO A 28 38.88 20.29 8.21
N SER A 29 38.29 20.60 9.35
CA SER A 29 36.87 21.00 9.49
C SER A 29 36.56 22.27 8.72
N CYS A 30 35.80 22.17 7.67
CA CYS A 30 35.12 23.32 7.07
C CYS A 30 33.73 23.44 7.71
N ARG A 31 33.59 24.32 8.69
CA ARG A 31 32.29 24.72 9.25
C ARG A 31 31.56 25.61 8.24
N CYS A 32 30.72 24.99 7.43
CA CYS A 32 29.71 25.70 6.68
C CYS A 32 28.41 25.69 7.50
N ALA A 33 28.06 26.85 8.07
CA ALA A 33 26.85 27.04 8.85
C ALA A 33 25.61 26.97 7.95
N LEU A 34 24.96 25.83 7.90
CA LEU A 34 23.59 25.70 7.41
C LEU A 34 22.63 26.10 8.53
N LYS A 35 22.31 27.39 8.59
CA LYS A 35 21.12 27.89 9.28
C LYS A 35 19.91 27.63 8.40
N SER A 36 19.19 26.56 8.64
CA SER A 36 17.75 26.42 8.40
C SER A 36 17.22 25.19 9.14
N SER A 37 17.26 25.22 10.47
CA SER A 37 16.40 24.34 11.26
C SER A 37 15.12 25.10 11.53
N THR A 38 14.13 24.80 10.74
CA THR A 38 12.72 25.04 11.02
C THR A 38 12.43 24.64 12.47
N GLN A 39 11.97 25.57 13.26
CA GLN A 39 11.31 25.31 14.53
C GLN A 39 10.04 24.50 14.28
N PHE A 40 10.15 23.19 14.19
CA PHE A 40 9.02 22.30 14.49
C PHE A 40 9.01 22.16 16.00
N THR A 41 8.15 22.95 16.65
CA THR A 41 7.75 22.77 18.03
C THR A 41 7.45 21.30 18.27
N GLU A 42 7.89 20.78 19.42
CA GLU A 42 7.53 19.49 20.01
C GLU A 42 6.00 19.38 20.27
N MET A 43 5.20 19.34 19.23
CA MET A 43 3.87 18.79 19.33
C MET A 43 4.02 17.28 19.25
N GLY A 44 3.73 16.58 20.36
CA GLY A 44 3.80 15.13 20.45
C GLY A 44 3.03 14.47 19.30
N ILE A 45 3.43 13.26 18.91
CA ILE A 45 2.73 12.48 17.87
C ILE A 45 1.25 12.39 18.25
N PRO A 46 0.31 12.78 17.36
CA PRO A 46 -1.11 12.75 17.68
C PRO A 46 -1.58 11.31 17.94
N LYS A 47 -2.55 11.16 18.85
CA LYS A 47 -3.15 9.85 19.13
C LYS A 47 -3.85 9.34 17.87
N VAL A 48 -3.48 8.14 17.43
CA VAL A 48 -4.16 7.45 16.32
C VAL A 48 -5.48 6.91 16.83
N GLY A 49 -6.59 7.35 16.23
CA GLY A 49 -7.94 6.87 16.52
C GLY A 49 -8.23 5.53 15.85
N ARG A 50 -9.45 5.01 16.08
CA ARG A 50 -9.95 3.80 15.41
C ARG A 50 -11.19 4.11 14.59
N ILE A 51 -11.40 3.36 13.51
CA ILE A 51 -12.59 3.44 12.66
C ILE A 51 -13.15 2.03 12.42
N LYS A 52 -14.45 1.97 12.16
CA LYS A 52 -15.08 0.76 11.62
C LYS A 52 -14.82 0.72 10.12
N LEU A 53 -14.20 -0.36 9.68
CA LEU A 53 -13.90 -0.59 8.27
C LEU A 53 -14.96 -1.55 7.70
N GLY A 54 -15.95 -0.97 7.03
CA GLY A 54 -17.13 -1.70 6.57
C GLY A 54 -18.15 -1.98 7.69
N SER A 55 -19.20 -2.75 7.33
CA SER A 55 -20.37 -3.01 8.18
C SER A 55 -20.28 -4.31 8.99
N GLN A 56 -19.24 -5.15 8.79
CA GLN A 56 -19.11 -6.47 9.40
C GLN A 56 -18.42 -6.47 10.78
N GLY A 57 -18.11 -5.29 11.33
CA GLY A 57 -17.56 -5.14 12.69
C GLY A 57 -16.03 -5.11 12.78
N LEU A 58 -15.32 -5.10 11.65
CA LEU A 58 -13.87 -4.87 11.66
C LEU A 58 -13.57 -3.43 12.10
N GLU A 59 -12.81 -3.28 13.18
CA GLU A 59 -12.25 -2.00 13.60
C GLU A 59 -10.75 -1.98 13.36
N VAL A 60 -10.24 -0.90 12.76
CA VAL A 60 -8.81 -0.72 12.47
C VAL A 60 -8.34 0.65 12.96
N SER A 61 -7.03 0.87 13.06
CA SER A 61 -6.50 2.23 13.21
C SER A 61 -6.92 3.10 12.02
N VAL A 62 -7.27 4.37 12.26
CA VAL A 62 -7.73 5.31 11.23
C VAL A 62 -6.73 5.48 10.09
N GLN A 63 -5.46 5.18 10.32
CA GLN A 63 -4.38 5.08 9.36
C GLN A 63 -3.65 3.77 9.59
N GLY A 64 -3.45 2.99 8.53
CA GLY A 64 -2.66 1.77 8.57
C GLY A 64 -1.22 1.99 8.09
N LEU A 65 -0.46 0.89 7.98
CA LEU A 65 0.90 0.85 7.46
C LEU A 65 0.99 -0.13 6.29
N GLY A 66 1.26 0.37 5.09
CA GLY A 66 1.60 -0.45 3.93
C GLY A 66 3.04 -0.97 4.02
N CYS A 67 3.21 -2.29 4.04
CA CYS A 67 4.51 -2.92 4.27
C CYS A 67 5.28 -3.30 2.99
N LEU A 68 4.72 -3.08 1.78
CA LEU A 68 5.34 -3.46 0.51
C LEU A 68 6.81 -3.03 0.38
N GLY A 69 7.13 -1.78 0.75
CA GLY A 69 8.47 -1.20 0.60
C GLY A 69 9.52 -1.73 1.58
N MET A 70 9.15 -2.59 2.52
CA MET A 70 10.05 -3.13 3.54
C MET A 70 10.81 -4.37 3.08
N SER A 71 10.42 -4.99 1.98
CA SER A 71 11.05 -6.17 1.41
C SER A 71 11.55 -5.90 -0.01
N PRO A 72 12.56 -6.65 -0.51
CA PRO A 72 13.18 -6.40 -1.80
C PRO A 72 12.26 -6.77 -2.96
N ALA A 73 11.34 -5.86 -3.31
CA ALA A 73 10.51 -5.99 -4.50
C ALA A 73 10.81 -4.91 -5.53
N HIS A 74 11.39 -3.79 -5.09
CA HIS A 74 11.54 -2.59 -5.91
C HIS A 74 12.85 -1.84 -5.65
N ASP A 75 13.59 -2.25 -4.61
CA ASP A 75 14.76 -1.49 -4.15
C ASP A 75 15.81 -2.43 -3.53
N THR A 76 16.94 -1.86 -3.13
CA THR A 76 17.95 -2.55 -2.33
C THR A 76 17.32 -3.12 -1.06
N PRO A 77 17.65 -4.36 -0.67
CA PRO A 77 17.18 -4.93 0.59
C PRO A 77 17.46 -3.99 1.75
N LYS A 78 16.44 -3.72 2.56
CA LYS A 78 16.58 -2.94 3.79
C LYS A 78 16.99 -3.89 4.93
N PRO A 79 17.81 -3.43 5.89
CA PRO A 79 18.14 -4.26 7.04
C PRO A 79 16.86 -4.73 7.76
N GLU A 80 16.72 -6.03 7.94
CA GLU A 80 15.52 -6.62 8.56
C GLU A 80 15.27 -6.06 9.99
N PRO A 81 16.29 -5.87 10.87
CA PRO A 81 16.08 -5.28 12.19
C PRO A 81 15.46 -3.88 12.12
N ASP A 82 15.86 -3.06 11.15
CA ASP A 82 15.33 -1.71 10.99
C ASP A 82 13.84 -1.75 10.59
N MET A 83 13.48 -2.67 9.71
CA MET A 83 12.08 -2.84 9.28
C MET A 83 11.21 -3.34 10.42
N ILE A 84 11.70 -4.30 11.23
CA ILE A 84 11.02 -4.74 12.45
C ILE A 84 10.85 -3.57 13.42
N ALA A 85 11.87 -2.72 13.58
CA ALA A 85 11.78 -1.53 14.43
C ALA A 85 10.71 -0.55 13.95
N VAL A 86 10.60 -0.30 12.63
CA VAL A 86 9.54 0.56 12.06
C VAL A 86 8.16 -0.02 12.34
N ILE A 87 7.94 -1.33 12.12
CA ILE A 87 6.65 -1.98 12.38
C ILE A 87 6.28 -1.87 13.85
N ARG A 88 7.20 -2.19 14.76
CA ARG A 88 6.96 -2.11 16.20
C ARG A 88 6.71 -0.69 16.68
N HIS A 89 7.44 0.28 16.12
CA HIS A 89 7.19 1.70 16.40
C HIS A 89 5.79 2.14 15.94
N ALA A 90 5.32 1.67 14.79
CA ALA A 90 3.95 1.92 14.32
C ALA A 90 2.91 1.42 15.33
N ILE A 91 3.03 0.17 15.77
CA ILE A 91 2.12 -0.46 16.75
C ILE A 91 2.13 0.32 18.08
N GLN A 92 3.32 0.70 18.58
CA GLN A 92 3.47 1.47 19.82
C GLN A 92 2.79 2.84 19.75
N ASN A 93 2.71 3.44 18.56
CA ASN A 93 2.05 4.73 18.32
C ASN A 93 0.59 4.59 17.86
N GLY A 94 -0.01 3.40 17.95
CA GLY A 94 -1.42 3.16 17.67
C GLY A 94 -1.77 2.91 16.21
N VAL A 95 -0.79 2.80 15.30
CA VAL A 95 -0.99 2.32 13.93
C VAL A 95 -1.01 0.80 13.96
N THR A 96 -2.21 0.21 14.07
CA THR A 96 -2.38 -1.23 14.30
C THR A 96 -2.82 -1.99 13.06
N PHE A 97 -3.35 -1.31 12.03
CA PHE A 97 -3.67 -1.97 10.77
C PHE A 97 -2.43 -2.10 9.90
N LEU A 98 -1.94 -3.33 9.73
CA LEU A 98 -0.76 -3.66 8.93
C LEU A 98 -1.20 -4.35 7.64
N ASP A 99 -0.65 -3.90 6.51
CA ASP A 99 -1.03 -4.40 5.18
C ASP A 99 0.16 -5.01 4.44
N THR A 100 0.06 -6.30 4.12
CA THR A 100 1.03 -7.08 3.35
C THR A 100 0.37 -7.84 2.20
N ALA A 101 1.12 -8.70 1.53
CA ALA A 101 0.65 -9.69 0.55
C ALA A 101 1.68 -10.80 0.39
N ASP A 102 1.24 -11.97 -0.07
CA ASP A 102 2.12 -13.10 -0.38
C ASP A 102 3.18 -12.76 -1.42
N VAL A 103 2.81 -12.04 -2.48
CA VAL A 103 3.71 -11.68 -3.57
C VAL A 103 4.74 -10.60 -3.19
N PHE A 104 4.56 -9.92 -2.06
CA PHE A 104 5.49 -8.86 -1.63
C PHE A 104 6.85 -9.43 -1.25
N GLY A 105 7.91 -8.92 -1.88
CA GLY A 105 9.25 -9.43 -1.71
C GLY A 105 9.39 -10.92 -2.07
N LEU A 106 8.54 -11.44 -2.96
CA LEU A 106 8.45 -12.87 -3.29
C LEU A 106 8.36 -13.70 -2.02
N TYR A 107 7.31 -13.46 -1.24
CA TYR A 107 6.96 -14.13 0.04
C TYR A 107 7.74 -13.66 1.29
N THR A 108 8.82 -12.88 1.15
CA THR A 108 9.66 -12.48 2.30
C THR A 108 9.01 -11.42 3.18
N ASN A 109 8.04 -10.66 2.66
CA ASN A 109 7.36 -9.63 3.43
C ASN A 109 6.49 -10.21 4.55
N GLU A 110 5.76 -11.30 4.29
CA GLU A 110 4.98 -11.99 5.32
C GLU A 110 5.89 -12.60 6.40
N ILE A 111 7.05 -13.15 6.04
CA ILE A 111 8.05 -13.67 6.99
C ILE A 111 8.57 -12.53 7.89
N LEU A 112 8.85 -11.36 7.32
CA LEU A 112 9.26 -10.17 8.07
C LEU A 112 8.19 -9.76 9.10
N LEU A 113 6.91 -9.74 8.70
CA LEU A 113 5.81 -9.41 9.59
C LEU A 113 5.65 -10.46 10.70
N GLY A 114 5.74 -11.75 10.39
CA GLY A 114 5.73 -12.82 11.39
C GLY A 114 6.75 -12.56 12.49
N LYS A 115 8.03 -12.29 12.12
CA LYS A 115 9.09 -11.93 13.07
C LYS A 115 8.80 -10.63 13.85
N ALA A 116 8.23 -9.62 13.21
CA ALA A 116 7.90 -8.36 13.86
C ALA A 116 6.80 -8.50 14.91
N LEU A 117 5.86 -9.42 14.71
CA LEU A 117 4.66 -9.63 15.53
C LEU A 117 4.85 -10.61 16.68
N THR A 118 6.05 -11.13 16.89
CA THR A 118 6.37 -11.98 18.07
C THR A 118 6.21 -11.21 19.38
N GLY A 119 6.18 -11.95 20.51
CA GLY A 119 6.12 -11.36 21.85
C GLY A 119 4.76 -10.75 22.19
N GLY A 120 3.66 -11.33 21.70
CA GLY A 120 2.29 -10.88 22.01
C GLY A 120 1.85 -9.63 21.24
N LEU A 121 2.58 -9.24 20.19
CA LEU A 121 2.19 -8.09 19.35
C LEU A 121 1.10 -8.45 18.34
N ARG A 122 0.98 -9.75 17.96
CA ARG A 122 -0.08 -10.20 17.03
C ARG A 122 -1.48 -9.83 17.50
N ASP A 123 -1.75 -9.93 18.79
CA ASP A 123 -3.06 -9.63 19.37
C ASP A 123 -3.38 -8.12 19.43
N LYS A 124 -2.40 -7.28 19.15
CA LYS A 124 -2.53 -5.81 19.17
C LYS A 124 -2.75 -5.21 17.77
N VAL A 125 -2.82 -6.04 16.73
CA VAL A 125 -2.90 -5.59 15.35
C VAL A 125 -4.04 -6.25 14.60
N GLU A 126 -4.53 -5.56 13.60
CA GLU A 126 -5.35 -6.08 12.53
C GLU A 126 -4.44 -6.28 11.31
N LEU A 127 -4.30 -7.52 10.87
CA LEU A 127 -3.39 -7.90 9.80
C LEU A 127 -4.16 -8.17 8.49
N GLY A 128 -3.86 -7.37 7.47
CA GLY A 128 -4.30 -7.60 6.10
C GLY A 128 -3.23 -8.31 5.28
N SER A 129 -3.57 -9.43 4.63
CA SER A 129 -2.72 -10.06 3.61
C SER A 129 -3.53 -10.35 2.33
N LYS A 130 -2.86 -10.73 1.25
CA LYS A 130 -3.47 -10.86 -0.07
C LYS A 130 -2.88 -12.05 -0.82
N PHE A 131 -3.69 -12.61 -1.73
CA PHE A 131 -3.30 -13.65 -2.69
C PHE A 131 -3.82 -13.33 -4.08
N GLY A 132 -3.43 -14.12 -5.05
CA GLY A 132 -3.98 -14.08 -6.42
C GLY A 132 -2.92 -13.79 -7.47
N LEU A 133 -1.92 -12.96 -7.17
CA LEU A 133 -0.74 -12.81 -8.02
C LEU A 133 0.28 -13.91 -7.65
N TYR A 134 0.79 -14.61 -8.65
CA TYR A 134 1.84 -15.59 -8.44
C TYR A 134 3.00 -15.36 -9.41
N VAL A 135 4.17 -15.79 -9.01
CA VAL A 135 5.37 -15.84 -9.86
C VAL A 135 5.92 -17.26 -9.80
N ALA A 136 5.92 -17.95 -10.94
CA ALA A 136 6.50 -19.28 -11.09
C ALA A 136 7.28 -19.34 -12.39
N ASP A 137 8.48 -19.92 -12.37
CA ASP A 137 9.36 -20.07 -13.52
C ASP A 137 9.60 -18.77 -14.31
N GLY A 138 9.75 -17.65 -13.59
CA GLY A 138 9.94 -16.32 -14.18
C GLY A 138 8.69 -15.73 -14.85
N LYS A 139 7.53 -16.38 -14.75
CA LYS A 139 6.25 -15.91 -15.28
C LYS A 139 5.34 -15.45 -14.14
N ALA A 140 4.79 -14.26 -14.28
CA ALA A 140 3.74 -13.78 -13.39
C ALA A 140 2.36 -14.11 -13.96
N GLY A 141 1.41 -14.43 -13.09
CA GLY A 141 0.03 -14.70 -13.45
C GLY A 141 -0.93 -14.37 -12.32
N ILE A 142 -2.22 -14.52 -12.61
CA ILE A 142 -3.29 -14.36 -11.63
C ILE A 142 -4.04 -15.69 -11.51
N ARG A 143 -4.35 -16.10 -10.27
CA ARG A 143 -5.13 -17.30 -9.98
C ARG A 143 -6.19 -17.03 -8.92
N GLY A 144 -7.42 -17.50 -9.19
CA GLY A 144 -8.57 -17.40 -8.29
C GLY A 144 -9.32 -18.73 -8.11
N ASP A 145 -8.79 -19.84 -8.62
CA ASP A 145 -9.40 -21.16 -8.46
C ASP A 145 -9.35 -21.64 -7.00
N PRO A 146 -10.35 -22.43 -6.54
CA PRO A 146 -10.49 -22.82 -5.13
C PRO A 146 -9.26 -23.52 -4.54
N ALA A 147 -8.61 -24.39 -5.30
CA ALA A 147 -7.44 -25.13 -4.82
C ALA A 147 -6.27 -24.17 -4.56
N TYR A 148 -6.07 -23.20 -5.45
CA TYR A 148 -5.03 -22.17 -5.27
C TYR A 148 -5.35 -21.22 -4.12
N VAL A 149 -6.60 -20.76 -3.99
CA VAL A 149 -7.05 -19.88 -2.89
C VAL A 149 -6.70 -20.50 -1.55
N ARG A 150 -7.04 -21.77 -1.35
CA ARG A 150 -6.76 -22.50 -0.11
C ARG A 150 -5.27 -22.66 0.13
N ALA A 151 -4.52 -23.14 -0.86
CA ALA A 151 -3.08 -23.33 -0.73
C ALA A 151 -2.33 -22.01 -0.42
N ALA A 152 -2.74 -20.90 -1.05
CA ALA A 152 -2.17 -19.59 -0.82
C ALA A 152 -2.44 -19.10 0.61
N CYS A 153 -3.66 -19.26 1.11
CA CYS A 153 -4.02 -18.90 2.49
C CYS A 153 -3.19 -19.70 3.52
N GLU A 154 -3.11 -21.00 3.38
CA GLU A 154 -2.34 -21.86 4.29
C GLU A 154 -0.84 -21.55 4.25
N ALA A 155 -0.31 -21.23 3.08
CA ALA A 155 1.07 -20.81 2.94
C ALA A 155 1.32 -19.40 3.59
N SER A 156 0.38 -18.47 3.49
CA SER A 156 0.45 -17.17 4.17
C SER A 156 0.42 -17.31 5.68
N LEU A 157 -0.50 -18.13 6.23
CA LEU A 157 -0.57 -18.41 7.67
C LEU A 157 0.76 -18.98 8.18
N LYS A 158 1.36 -19.90 7.43
CA LYS A 158 2.67 -20.50 7.78
C LYS A 158 3.79 -19.48 7.76
N ARG A 159 3.87 -18.58 6.75
CA ARG A 159 4.93 -17.56 6.67
C ARG A 159 4.79 -16.48 7.74
N LEU A 160 3.56 -16.13 8.07
CA LEU A 160 3.23 -15.16 9.11
C LEU A 160 3.36 -15.75 10.53
N GLU A 161 3.44 -17.09 10.65
CA GLU A 161 3.47 -17.82 11.93
C GLU A 161 2.23 -17.50 12.80
N ILE A 162 1.04 -17.49 12.19
CA ILE A 162 -0.26 -17.21 12.83
C ILE A 162 -1.31 -18.23 12.42
N ASP A 163 -2.36 -18.34 13.23
CA ASP A 163 -3.49 -19.25 12.96
C ASP A 163 -4.61 -18.60 12.15
N CYS A 164 -4.70 -17.26 12.18
CA CYS A 164 -5.79 -16.53 11.52
C CYS A 164 -5.32 -15.17 11.00
N ILE A 165 -5.69 -14.84 9.73
CA ILE A 165 -5.53 -13.51 9.13
C ILE A 165 -6.81 -12.71 9.38
N ASP A 166 -6.69 -11.43 9.80
CA ASP A 166 -7.89 -10.63 10.07
C ASP A 166 -8.61 -10.23 8.78
N LEU A 167 -7.91 -9.76 7.76
CA LEU A 167 -8.52 -9.35 6.48
C LEU A 167 -7.73 -9.93 5.31
N TYR A 168 -8.36 -10.84 4.55
CA TYR A 168 -7.69 -11.52 3.44
C TYR A 168 -8.27 -11.09 2.10
N TYR A 169 -7.40 -10.57 1.23
CA TYR A 169 -7.82 -9.96 -0.03
C TYR A 169 -7.51 -10.83 -1.25
N VAL A 170 -8.40 -10.74 -2.24
CA VAL A 170 -8.04 -11.03 -3.64
C VAL A 170 -7.28 -9.82 -4.18
N ILE A 171 -5.96 -9.94 -4.42
CA ILE A 171 -5.11 -8.81 -4.84
C ILE A 171 -5.42 -8.33 -6.26
N ARG A 172 -5.76 -9.26 -7.15
CA ARG A 172 -6.25 -9.04 -8.51
C ARG A 172 -7.20 -10.17 -8.89
N THR A 173 -8.29 -9.83 -9.56
CA THR A 173 -9.31 -10.78 -9.95
C THR A 173 -8.83 -11.64 -11.12
N ASP A 174 -8.97 -12.96 -11.00
CA ASP A 174 -8.75 -13.89 -12.13
C ASP A 174 -9.96 -13.83 -13.08
N THR A 175 -9.77 -13.20 -14.21
CA THR A 175 -10.83 -13.00 -15.21
C THR A 175 -11.25 -14.29 -15.95
N ARG A 176 -10.66 -15.44 -15.60
CA ARG A 176 -11.03 -16.77 -16.12
C ARG A 176 -11.94 -17.55 -15.17
N VAL A 177 -12.02 -17.11 -13.90
CA VAL A 177 -12.78 -17.77 -12.84
C VAL A 177 -13.91 -16.82 -12.41
N PRO A 178 -15.18 -17.28 -12.38
CA PRO A 178 -16.26 -16.48 -11.81
C PRO A 178 -15.93 -16.06 -10.39
N ILE A 179 -16.13 -14.79 -10.06
CA ILE A 179 -15.79 -14.27 -8.73
C ILE A 179 -16.52 -15.04 -7.61
N GLU A 180 -17.72 -15.50 -7.87
CA GLU A 180 -18.51 -16.29 -6.95
C GLU A 180 -17.80 -17.57 -6.50
N VAL A 181 -17.03 -18.19 -7.38
CA VAL A 181 -16.25 -19.41 -7.09
C VAL A 181 -15.10 -19.09 -6.16
N THR A 182 -14.36 -18.00 -6.42
CA THR A 182 -13.27 -17.53 -5.58
C THR A 182 -13.78 -17.15 -4.19
N ILE A 183 -14.88 -16.37 -4.12
CA ILE A 183 -15.47 -15.95 -2.84
C ILE A 183 -16.09 -17.13 -2.11
N GLY A 184 -16.66 -18.11 -2.82
CA GLY A 184 -17.18 -19.35 -2.22
C GLY A 184 -16.11 -20.12 -1.46
N GLU A 185 -14.87 -20.15 -1.94
CA GLU A 185 -13.77 -20.79 -1.20
C GLU A 185 -13.28 -19.92 -0.02
N LEU A 186 -13.19 -18.60 -0.20
CA LEU A 186 -12.87 -17.69 0.91
C LEU A 186 -13.89 -17.77 2.04
N LYS A 187 -15.19 -17.93 1.72
CA LYS A 187 -16.25 -18.15 2.72
C LYS A 187 -15.95 -19.39 3.56
N LYS A 188 -15.52 -20.50 2.96
CA LYS A 188 -15.13 -21.71 3.72
C LYS A 188 -13.94 -21.44 4.64
N LEU A 189 -12.96 -20.65 4.19
CA LEU A 189 -11.82 -20.26 5.04
C LEU A 189 -12.24 -19.38 6.23
N VAL A 190 -13.29 -18.56 6.07
CA VAL A 190 -13.93 -17.84 7.19
C VAL A 190 -14.60 -18.83 8.15
N GLU A 191 -15.39 -19.78 7.64
CA GLU A 191 -16.07 -20.81 8.42
C GLU A 191 -15.08 -21.72 9.17
N GLU A 192 -13.90 -21.94 8.62
CA GLU A 192 -12.79 -22.68 9.25
C GLU A 192 -11.99 -21.83 10.26
N GLY A 193 -12.24 -20.52 10.36
CA GLY A 193 -11.52 -19.62 11.24
C GLY A 193 -10.09 -19.27 10.79
N LYS A 194 -9.71 -19.60 9.55
CA LYS A 194 -8.40 -19.27 8.96
C LYS A 194 -8.27 -17.81 8.57
N ILE A 195 -9.39 -17.16 8.25
CA ILE A 195 -9.49 -15.73 7.99
C ILE A 195 -10.75 -15.19 8.69
N LYS A 196 -10.76 -13.90 9.10
CA LYS A 196 -11.97 -13.32 9.72
C LYS A 196 -12.83 -12.58 8.71
N TYR A 197 -12.21 -11.81 7.83
CA TYR A 197 -12.88 -10.91 6.88
C TYR A 197 -12.33 -11.07 5.47
N ILE A 198 -13.19 -10.86 4.47
CA ILE A 198 -12.84 -10.93 3.05
C ILE A 198 -12.75 -9.53 2.48
N GLY A 199 -11.68 -9.27 1.71
CA GLY A 199 -11.49 -8.05 0.94
C GLY A 199 -11.25 -8.31 -0.54
N LEU A 200 -11.44 -7.26 -1.34
CA LEU A 200 -11.06 -7.23 -2.76
C LEU A 200 -10.08 -6.09 -2.99
N SER A 201 -9.18 -6.23 -3.97
CA SER A 201 -8.32 -5.13 -4.40
C SER A 201 -8.42 -4.94 -5.90
N GLU A 202 -8.62 -3.67 -6.33
CA GLU A 202 -8.75 -3.31 -7.75
C GLU A 202 -9.80 -4.16 -8.47
N ALA A 203 -11.01 -4.23 -7.92
CA ALA A 203 -12.17 -4.90 -8.51
C ALA A 203 -13.18 -3.90 -9.05
N SER A 204 -13.83 -4.21 -10.19
CA SER A 204 -14.90 -3.42 -10.77
C SER A 204 -16.16 -3.44 -9.88
N ASP A 205 -17.03 -2.46 -10.07
CA ASP A 205 -18.32 -2.37 -9.37
C ASP A 205 -19.15 -3.65 -9.53
N SER A 206 -19.25 -4.17 -10.76
CA SER A 206 -20.00 -5.41 -11.03
C SER A 206 -19.39 -6.63 -10.33
N THR A 207 -18.04 -6.73 -10.30
CA THR A 207 -17.35 -7.80 -9.58
C THR A 207 -17.53 -7.68 -8.08
N ILE A 208 -17.48 -6.46 -7.52
CA ILE A 208 -17.73 -6.19 -6.10
C ILE A 208 -19.13 -6.61 -5.72
N ARG A 209 -20.18 -6.21 -6.48
CA ARG A 209 -21.57 -6.56 -6.21
C ARG A 209 -21.80 -8.08 -6.23
N ARG A 210 -21.26 -8.76 -7.24
CA ARG A 210 -21.36 -10.22 -7.38
C ARG A 210 -20.66 -10.95 -6.23
N ALA A 211 -19.47 -10.50 -5.87
CA ALA A 211 -18.72 -11.03 -4.73
C ALA A 211 -19.48 -10.86 -3.42
N HIS A 212 -19.99 -9.65 -3.17
CA HIS A 212 -20.73 -9.30 -1.96
C HIS A 212 -22.02 -10.09 -1.80
N ALA A 213 -22.67 -10.48 -2.90
CA ALA A 213 -23.85 -11.34 -2.89
C ALA A 213 -23.58 -12.78 -2.43
N VAL A 214 -22.34 -13.29 -2.57
CA VAL A 214 -21.94 -14.63 -2.09
C VAL A 214 -21.57 -14.62 -0.61
N HIS A 215 -20.80 -13.61 -0.21
CA HIS A 215 -20.39 -13.36 1.17
C HIS A 215 -20.08 -11.86 1.33
N PRO A 216 -20.47 -11.22 2.44
CA PRO A 216 -20.18 -9.82 2.68
C PRO A 216 -18.69 -9.50 2.48
N ILE A 217 -18.40 -8.57 1.59
CA ILE A 217 -17.05 -8.01 1.42
C ILE A 217 -16.88 -6.90 2.44
N THR A 218 -15.84 -7.00 3.25
CA THR A 218 -15.59 -6.05 4.35
C THR A 218 -14.88 -4.80 3.87
N ALA A 219 -13.89 -4.94 2.99
CA ALA A 219 -13.15 -3.81 2.46
C ALA A 219 -12.77 -3.99 0.99
N VAL A 220 -12.72 -2.87 0.28
CA VAL A 220 -12.10 -2.79 -1.06
C VAL A 220 -10.85 -1.93 -0.95
N GLN A 221 -9.73 -2.48 -1.42
CA GLN A 221 -8.45 -1.78 -1.47
C GLN A 221 -8.15 -1.29 -2.88
N LEU A 222 -7.87 0.00 -3.03
CA LEU A 222 -7.65 0.63 -4.33
C LEU A 222 -6.65 1.78 -4.22
N GLU A 223 -6.02 2.16 -5.36
CA GLU A 223 -5.19 3.36 -5.40
C GLU A 223 -6.07 4.60 -5.31
N TRP A 224 -5.91 5.36 -4.22
CA TRP A 224 -6.64 6.60 -4.01
C TRP A 224 -5.74 7.65 -3.39
N SER A 225 -5.62 8.77 -4.04
CA SER A 225 -4.78 9.89 -3.64
C SER A 225 -5.19 11.15 -4.39
N LEU A 226 -4.67 12.30 -3.99
CA LEU A 226 -5.00 13.58 -4.60
C LEU A 226 -4.82 13.61 -6.14
N TRP A 227 -3.92 12.81 -6.71
CA TRP A 227 -3.71 12.70 -8.15
C TRP A 227 -4.19 11.38 -8.78
N THR A 228 -4.93 10.57 -8.04
CA THR A 228 -5.55 9.32 -8.52
C THR A 228 -6.96 9.26 -7.96
N ARG A 229 -7.92 9.72 -8.74
CA ARG A 229 -9.31 9.92 -8.33
C ARG A 229 -10.31 9.16 -9.20
N ASP A 230 -9.81 8.35 -10.13
CA ASP A 230 -10.60 7.60 -11.12
C ASP A 230 -11.61 6.61 -10.51
N ALA A 231 -11.39 6.15 -9.27
CA ALA A 231 -12.33 5.28 -8.57
C ALA A 231 -13.55 6.00 -7.96
N GLU A 232 -13.54 7.33 -7.91
CA GLU A 232 -14.61 8.14 -7.29
C GLU A 232 -15.93 8.08 -8.07
N GLU A 233 -15.88 7.77 -9.35
CA GLU A 233 -17.05 7.75 -10.23
C GLU A 233 -17.93 6.52 -9.98
N GLU A 234 -17.34 5.33 -9.79
CA GLU A 234 -18.09 4.07 -9.70
C GLU A 234 -17.78 3.28 -8.43
N ILE A 235 -16.51 3.07 -8.11
CA ILE A 235 -16.10 2.12 -7.08
C ILE A 235 -16.41 2.63 -5.68
N ILE A 236 -16.09 3.89 -5.39
CA ILE A 236 -16.35 4.50 -4.08
C ILE A 236 -17.85 4.55 -3.77
N PRO A 237 -18.74 5.02 -4.69
CA PRO A 237 -20.19 4.97 -4.48
C PRO A 237 -20.70 3.54 -4.25
N THR A 238 -20.24 2.55 -5.02
CA THR A 238 -20.62 1.15 -4.86
C THR A 238 -20.21 0.59 -3.49
N CYS A 239 -19.00 0.90 -3.02
CA CYS A 239 -18.55 0.48 -1.68
C CYS A 239 -19.46 1.07 -0.60
N ARG A 240 -19.78 2.35 -0.68
CA ARG A 240 -20.64 3.05 0.29
C ARG A 240 -22.07 2.52 0.28
N GLU A 241 -22.64 2.26 -0.89
CA GLU A 241 -23.96 1.64 -1.04
C GLU A 241 -24.04 0.28 -0.33
N LEU A 242 -22.99 -0.52 -0.45
CA LEU A 242 -22.93 -1.88 0.11
C LEU A 242 -22.39 -1.93 1.56
N GLY A 243 -22.04 -0.79 2.17
CA GLY A 243 -21.46 -0.74 3.50
C GLY A 243 -20.06 -1.38 3.58
N ILE A 244 -19.29 -1.27 2.52
CA ILE A 244 -17.91 -1.79 2.38
C ILE A 244 -16.91 -0.68 2.74
N GLY A 245 -15.94 -0.97 3.58
CA GLY A 245 -14.86 -0.04 3.91
C GLY A 245 -13.86 0.13 2.77
N ILE A 246 -13.19 1.27 2.74
CA ILE A 246 -12.25 1.63 1.69
C ILE A 246 -10.83 1.69 2.26
N VAL A 247 -9.90 0.95 1.67
CA VAL A 247 -8.48 1.00 2.00
C VAL A 247 -7.72 1.67 0.86
N ALA A 248 -7.19 2.88 1.12
CA ALA A 248 -6.48 3.65 0.11
C ALA A 248 -4.99 3.32 0.11
N TYR A 249 -4.51 2.59 -0.89
CA TYR A 249 -3.08 2.38 -1.07
C TYR A 249 -2.43 3.48 -1.92
N CYS A 250 -1.12 3.66 -1.79
CA CYS A 250 -0.36 4.74 -2.42
C CYS A 250 -0.96 6.15 -2.18
N PRO A 251 -1.43 6.50 -0.96
CA PRO A 251 -2.10 7.78 -0.69
C PRO A 251 -1.17 8.99 -0.92
N LEU A 252 0.15 8.78 -0.96
CA LEU A 252 1.17 9.79 -1.26
C LEU A 252 1.65 9.76 -2.72
N GLY A 253 0.86 9.16 -3.64
CA GLY A 253 1.22 9.09 -5.05
C GLY A 253 2.56 8.41 -5.29
N ARG A 254 2.83 7.28 -4.64
CA ARG A 254 4.09 6.52 -4.71
C ARG A 254 5.33 7.35 -4.32
N GLY A 255 5.16 8.30 -3.41
CA GLY A 255 6.20 9.20 -2.91
C GLY A 255 6.25 10.56 -3.61
N PHE A 256 5.42 10.80 -4.64
CA PHE A 256 5.35 12.07 -5.34
C PHE A 256 5.02 13.24 -4.38
N PHE A 257 4.03 13.11 -3.51
CA PHE A 257 3.68 14.14 -2.53
C PHE A 257 4.70 14.30 -1.38
N GLY A 258 5.75 13.46 -1.36
CA GLY A 258 6.87 13.63 -0.42
C GLY A 258 7.95 14.57 -0.92
N SER A 259 8.23 14.59 -2.23
CA SER A 259 9.37 15.32 -2.79
C SER A 259 9.16 15.86 -4.22
N GLY A 260 7.92 15.81 -4.72
CA GLY A 260 7.59 16.25 -6.08
C GLY A 260 8.38 15.50 -7.15
N ALA A 261 8.78 16.20 -8.18
CA ALA A 261 9.59 15.63 -9.26
C ALA A 261 10.96 15.08 -8.79
N ASN A 262 11.45 15.49 -7.63
CA ASN A 262 12.71 14.95 -7.09
C ASN A 262 12.60 13.47 -6.66
N VAL A 263 11.41 12.91 -6.54
CA VAL A 263 11.20 11.50 -6.19
C VAL A 263 11.96 10.56 -7.12
N VAL A 264 12.07 10.88 -8.40
CA VAL A 264 12.78 10.04 -9.39
C VAL A 264 14.29 9.94 -9.13
N LYS A 265 14.89 10.88 -8.42
CA LYS A 265 16.30 10.84 -8.02
C LYS A 265 16.59 9.73 -7.00
N SER A 266 15.55 9.24 -6.32
CA SER A 266 15.64 8.14 -5.36
C SER A 266 15.42 6.77 -6.00
N PHE A 267 15.08 6.70 -7.29
CA PHE A 267 14.77 5.45 -7.97
C PHE A 267 16.06 4.68 -8.27
N THR A 268 16.15 3.47 -7.75
CA THR A 268 17.23 2.53 -8.10
C THR A 268 17.07 2.01 -9.53
N GLU A 269 18.04 1.27 -10.03
CA GLU A 269 18.03 0.76 -11.41
C GLU A 269 16.76 -0.06 -11.72
N ASN A 270 16.35 -0.91 -10.78
CA ASN A 270 15.22 -1.83 -10.93
C ASN A 270 13.92 -1.31 -10.33
N ASP A 271 13.84 -0.02 -9.99
CA ASP A 271 12.63 0.55 -9.41
C ASP A 271 11.48 0.54 -10.42
N PHE A 272 10.43 -0.22 -10.11
CA PHE A 272 9.27 -0.39 -10.99
C PHE A 272 8.57 0.93 -11.32
N ARG A 273 8.71 1.96 -10.47
CA ARG A 273 8.11 3.28 -10.68
C ARG A 273 8.64 3.96 -11.95
N LYS A 274 9.83 3.58 -12.43
CA LYS A 274 10.35 4.00 -13.73
C LYS A 274 9.48 3.56 -14.91
N LEU A 275 8.70 2.48 -14.73
CA LEU A 275 7.78 1.96 -15.74
C LEU A 275 6.39 2.60 -15.69
N VAL A 276 6.14 3.44 -14.70
CA VAL A 276 4.83 4.12 -14.51
C VAL A 276 4.84 5.43 -15.31
N PRO A 277 3.94 5.62 -16.28
CA PRO A 277 3.97 6.78 -17.18
C PRO A 277 3.94 8.14 -16.47
N ARG A 278 3.31 8.26 -15.28
CA ARG A 278 3.29 9.50 -14.49
C ARG A 278 4.69 10.02 -14.11
N PHE A 279 5.69 9.12 -14.04
CA PHE A 279 7.07 9.45 -13.68
C PHE A 279 7.98 9.61 -14.90
N HIS A 280 7.48 9.41 -16.12
CA HIS A 280 8.26 9.70 -17.32
C HIS A 280 8.53 11.21 -17.41
N PRO A 281 9.70 11.64 -17.91
CA PRO A 281 10.14 13.04 -17.85
C PRO A 281 9.10 14.05 -18.40
N GLU A 282 8.45 13.72 -19.52
CA GLU A 282 7.46 14.56 -20.17
C GLU A 282 6.21 14.78 -19.28
N ASN A 283 5.72 13.73 -18.65
CA ASN A 283 4.56 13.80 -17.76
C ASN A 283 4.94 14.40 -16.40
N LEU A 284 6.10 14.02 -15.87
CA LEU A 284 6.57 14.47 -14.57
C LEU A 284 6.78 15.98 -14.52
N LYS A 285 7.32 16.58 -15.60
CA LYS A 285 7.45 18.02 -15.73
C LYS A 285 6.10 18.74 -15.61
N HIS A 286 5.07 18.19 -16.24
CA HIS A 286 3.72 18.72 -16.14
C HIS A 286 3.13 18.51 -14.73
N ASN A 287 3.23 17.31 -14.21
CA ASN A 287 2.69 16.93 -12.91
C ASN A 287 3.35 17.71 -11.75
N SER A 288 4.59 18.19 -11.91
CA SER A 288 5.27 18.97 -10.87
C SER A 288 4.50 20.23 -10.46
N ILE A 289 3.69 20.80 -11.36
CA ILE A 289 2.83 21.95 -11.07
C ILE A 289 1.84 21.62 -9.95
N ILE A 290 1.29 20.38 -9.96
CA ILE A 290 0.37 19.92 -8.91
C ILE A 290 1.09 19.91 -7.55
N PHE A 291 2.29 19.35 -7.52
CA PHE A 291 3.09 19.32 -6.30
C PHE A 291 3.42 20.72 -5.77
N GLU A 292 3.78 21.66 -6.64
CA GLU A 292 4.10 23.03 -6.25
C GLU A 292 2.89 23.70 -5.59
N ARG A 293 1.68 23.56 -6.18
CA ARG A 293 0.42 24.07 -5.60
C ARG A 293 0.12 23.46 -4.24
N VAL A 294 0.25 22.13 -4.11
CA VAL A 294 0.08 21.42 -2.83
C VAL A 294 1.11 21.89 -1.81
N ASN A 295 2.37 22.10 -2.20
CA ASN A 295 3.43 22.57 -1.32
C ASN A 295 3.19 24.01 -0.84
N GLU A 296 2.70 24.91 -1.70
CA GLU A 296 2.33 26.27 -1.31
C GLU A 296 1.17 26.25 -0.29
N MET A 297 0.15 25.45 -0.52
CA MET A 297 -0.95 25.31 0.43
C MET A 297 -0.47 24.69 1.75
N ALA A 298 0.39 23.67 1.71
CA ALA A 298 0.97 23.07 2.90
C ALA A 298 1.75 24.10 3.74
N LYS A 299 2.53 24.98 3.10
CA LYS A 299 3.21 26.08 3.79
C LYS A 299 2.21 27.02 4.49
N ARG A 300 1.10 27.39 3.83
CA ARG A 300 0.04 28.21 4.44
C ARG A 300 -0.58 27.53 5.66
N LYS A 301 -0.73 26.19 5.60
CA LYS A 301 -1.28 25.36 6.69
C LYS A 301 -0.27 25.02 7.79
N GLY A 302 1.02 25.31 7.62
CA GLY A 302 2.07 24.95 8.58
C GLY A 302 2.33 23.45 8.66
N CYS A 303 2.12 22.69 7.56
CA CYS A 303 2.36 21.26 7.48
C CYS A 303 3.23 20.90 6.27
N THR A 304 3.60 19.62 6.14
CA THR A 304 4.32 19.15 4.95
C THR A 304 3.35 18.79 3.82
N PRO A 305 3.80 18.80 2.55
CA PRO A 305 2.96 18.36 1.42
C PRO A 305 2.43 16.91 1.59
N SER A 306 3.25 16.01 2.18
CA SER A 306 2.82 14.65 2.51
C SER A 306 1.69 14.65 3.54
N GLN A 307 1.80 15.45 4.59
CA GLN A 307 0.73 15.56 5.60
C GLN A 307 -0.55 16.14 5.01
N LEU A 308 -0.43 17.13 4.13
CA LEU A 308 -1.59 17.72 3.47
C LEU A 308 -2.28 16.71 2.54
N ALA A 309 -1.50 15.97 1.73
CA ALA A 309 -2.04 14.93 0.85
C ALA A 309 -2.69 13.77 1.61
N LEU A 310 -2.12 13.35 2.75
CA LEU A 310 -2.75 12.34 3.62
C LEU A 310 -4.00 12.88 4.30
N ALA A 311 -3.99 14.13 4.77
CA ALA A 311 -5.15 14.76 5.38
C ALA A 311 -6.32 14.82 4.39
N TRP A 312 -6.06 15.08 3.11
CA TRP A 312 -7.07 15.02 2.06
C TRP A 312 -7.74 13.62 2.00
N VAL A 313 -6.96 12.54 2.05
CA VAL A 313 -7.51 11.17 2.06
C VAL A 313 -8.33 10.91 3.32
N HIS A 314 -7.86 11.35 4.48
CA HIS A 314 -8.60 11.22 5.76
C HIS A 314 -9.92 11.99 5.77
N HIS A 315 -10.05 13.07 4.99
CA HIS A 315 -11.28 13.86 4.89
C HIS A 315 -12.26 13.33 3.84
N GLN A 316 -11.93 12.22 3.14
CA GLN A 316 -12.85 11.61 2.17
C GLN A 316 -14.01 10.84 2.82
N GLY A 317 -13.91 10.48 4.09
CA GLY A 317 -14.98 9.79 4.83
C GLY A 317 -14.49 9.02 6.04
N ASN A 318 -15.45 8.67 6.92
CA ASN A 318 -15.16 7.84 8.11
C ASN A 318 -15.04 6.34 7.77
N ASP A 319 -15.20 5.99 6.52
CA ASP A 319 -15.14 4.65 5.93
C ASP A 319 -13.80 4.38 5.22
N VAL A 320 -12.85 5.34 5.30
CA VAL A 320 -11.59 5.33 4.53
C VAL A 320 -10.39 5.16 5.47
N CYS A 321 -9.57 4.15 5.20
CA CYS A 321 -8.30 3.90 5.88
C CYS A 321 -7.13 3.99 4.89
N PRO A 322 -6.37 5.09 4.84
CA PRO A 322 -5.13 5.14 4.05
C PRO A 322 -4.04 4.27 4.68
N ILE A 323 -3.22 3.64 3.83
CA ILE A 323 -2.10 2.80 4.23
C ILE A 323 -0.77 3.31 3.65
N PRO A 324 -0.30 4.51 4.06
CA PRO A 324 0.98 5.01 3.60
C PRO A 324 2.11 4.06 4.01
N GLY A 325 2.96 3.66 3.04
CA GLY A 325 4.13 2.84 3.28
C GLY A 325 5.36 3.69 3.55
N THR A 326 6.22 3.24 4.47
CA THR A 326 7.54 3.84 4.72
C THR A 326 8.52 2.82 5.30
N THR A 327 9.81 3.10 5.17
CA THR A 327 10.92 2.34 5.76
C THR A 327 11.69 3.14 6.80
N LYS A 328 11.17 4.33 7.21
CA LYS A 328 11.82 5.24 8.15
C LYS A 328 10.85 5.69 9.23
N ILE A 329 11.30 5.67 10.47
CA ILE A 329 10.52 6.12 11.64
C ILE A 329 10.11 7.60 11.50
N GLU A 330 11.00 8.46 10.99
CA GLU A 330 10.70 9.88 10.81
C GLU A 330 9.53 10.09 9.84
N HIS A 331 9.51 9.35 8.72
CA HIS A 331 8.41 9.42 7.76
C HIS A 331 7.12 8.82 8.33
N LEU A 332 7.21 7.76 9.15
CA LEU A 332 6.05 7.22 9.85
C LEU A 332 5.44 8.27 10.79
N ASN A 333 6.26 8.94 11.59
CA ASN A 333 5.82 10.00 12.49
C ASN A 333 5.20 11.18 11.72
N GLN A 334 5.79 11.57 10.58
CA GLN A 334 5.19 12.58 9.70
C GLN A 334 3.83 12.14 9.16
N ASN A 335 3.69 10.87 8.74
CA ASN A 335 2.43 10.34 8.24
C ASN A 335 1.36 10.33 9.34
N ILE A 336 1.70 9.95 10.57
CA ILE A 336 0.79 10.04 11.72
C ILE A 336 0.43 11.50 12.01
N GLY A 337 1.38 12.43 11.88
CA GLY A 337 1.16 13.86 12.04
C GLY A 337 0.08 14.45 11.12
N ALA A 338 -0.23 13.80 9.99
CA ALA A 338 -1.31 14.20 9.09
C ALA A 338 -2.69 14.21 9.77
N LEU A 339 -2.89 13.39 10.81
CA LEU A 339 -4.14 13.33 11.58
C LEU A 339 -4.46 14.65 12.32
N SER A 340 -3.47 15.50 12.54
CA SER A 340 -3.65 16.82 13.13
C SER A 340 -4.04 17.90 12.12
N VAL A 341 -3.88 17.66 10.83
CA VAL A 341 -4.21 18.61 9.77
C VAL A 341 -5.71 18.58 9.50
N LYS A 342 -6.38 19.70 9.77
CA LYS A 342 -7.82 19.87 9.51
C LYS A 342 -8.02 20.65 8.22
N LEU A 343 -8.91 20.18 7.38
CA LEU A 343 -9.27 20.80 6.11
C LEU A 343 -10.73 21.25 6.16
N THR A 344 -10.99 22.48 5.70
CA THR A 344 -12.35 22.96 5.48
C THR A 344 -12.88 22.44 4.14
N PRO A 345 -14.20 22.52 3.87
CA PRO A 345 -14.76 22.18 2.55
C PRO A 345 -14.13 22.98 1.41
N GLU A 346 -13.82 24.27 1.64
CA GLU A 346 -13.19 25.14 0.66
C GLU A 346 -11.74 24.71 0.37
N GLU A 347 -11.00 24.34 1.40
CA GLU A 347 -9.63 23.80 1.27
C GLU A 347 -9.61 22.44 0.57
N MET A 348 -10.60 21.58 0.83
CA MET A 348 -10.79 20.34 0.09
C MET A 348 -11.03 20.61 -1.39
N ALA A 349 -11.95 21.54 -1.73
CA ALA A 349 -12.24 21.94 -3.10
C ALA A 349 -11.01 22.57 -3.79
N GLU A 350 -10.23 23.42 -3.07
CA GLU A 350 -8.97 23.98 -3.58
C GLU A 350 -7.98 22.86 -3.95
N LEU A 351 -7.74 21.90 -3.05
CA LEU A 351 -6.84 20.76 -3.30
C LEU A 351 -7.28 19.93 -4.50
N GLU A 352 -8.57 19.63 -4.59
CA GLU A 352 -9.14 18.83 -5.68
C GLU A 352 -9.01 19.53 -7.04
N SER A 353 -9.10 20.86 -7.05
CA SER A 353 -8.91 21.65 -8.27
C SER A 353 -7.50 21.52 -8.87
N PHE A 354 -6.48 21.20 -8.04
CA PHE A 354 -5.10 21.07 -8.51
C PHE A 354 -4.87 19.85 -9.40
N ALA A 355 -5.66 18.79 -9.19
CA ALA A 355 -5.57 17.53 -9.93
C ALA A 355 -6.88 17.18 -10.68
N ALA A 356 -7.72 18.19 -10.98
CA ALA A 356 -8.99 18.01 -11.68
C ALA A 356 -8.79 17.79 -13.18
N GLY A 357 -9.69 17.02 -13.77
CA GLY A 357 -9.73 16.77 -15.22
C GLY A 357 -8.40 16.24 -15.75
N ASP A 358 -7.89 16.87 -16.82
CA ASP A 358 -6.64 16.49 -17.50
C ASP A 358 -5.37 17.04 -16.82
N ALA A 359 -5.45 17.56 -15.60
CA ALA A 359 -4.29 18.11 -14.89
C ALA A 359 -3.21 17.05 -14.58
N VAL A 360 -3.58 15.78 -14.41
CA VAL A 360 -2.65 14.69 -14.20
C VAL A 360 -2.32 14.00 -15.51
N LYS A 361 -1.05 13.99 -15.88
CA LYS A 361 -0.57 13.35 -17.11
C LYS A 361 0.06 12.00 -16.86
N GLY A 362 -0.23 11.03 -17.71
CA GLY A 362 0.26 9.66 -17.67
C GLY A 362 -0.60 8.72 -16.81
N GLU A 363 -0.62 7.47 -17.22
CA GLU A 363 -1.32 6.40 -16.49
C GLU A 363 -0.70 6.14 -15.12
N ARG A 364 -1.55 5.77 -14.14
CA ARG A 364 -1.14 5.48 -12.76
C ARG A 364 -0.41 4.15 -12.58
N THR A 365 -0.54 3.26 -13.57
CA THR A 365 0.07 1.93 -13.55
C THR A 365 0.97 1.73 -14.77
N ARG A 366 1.94 0.83 -14.64
CA ARG A 366 2.73 0.39 -15.81
C ARG A 366 1.84 -0.37 -16.80
N PRO A 367 2.15 -0.35 -18.10
CA PRO A 367 1.44 -1.13 -19.09
C PRO A 367 1.36 -2.61 -18.73
N GLY A 368 0.18 -3.22 -18.93
CA GLY A 368 -0.07 -4.63 -18.67
C GLY A 368 -0.31 -5.02 -17.19
N LEU A 369 -0.36 -4.05 -16.27
CA LEU A 369 -0.83 -4.31 -14.92
C LEU A 369 -2.34 -4.08 -14.86
N ALA A 370 -3.12 -5.14 -14.57
CA ALA A 370 -4.57 -5.08 -14.43
C ALA A 370 -5.00 -4.14 -13.30
N THR A 371 -6.06 -3.38 -13.55
CA THR A 371 -6.74 -2.51 -12.59
C THR A 371 -8.20 -2.95 -12.44
N TYR A 372 -9.00 -2.22 -11.67
CA TYR A 372 -10.43 -2.49 -11.57
C TYR A 372 -11.14 -2.47 -12.93
N LYS A 373 -10.65 -1.71 -13.92
CA LYS A 373 -11.20 -1.64 -15.28
C LYS A 373 -11.09 -2.96 -16.04
N ASP A 374 -10.13 -3.81 -15.66
CA ASP A 374 -9.81 -5.07 -16.33
C ASP A 374 -10.25 -6.29 -15.49
N SER A 375 -11.13 -6.12 -14.51
CA SER A 375 -11.38 -7.12 -13.46
C SER A 375 -12.74 -7.81 -13.55
N ASN A 376 -13.47 -7.66 -14.66
CA ASN A 376 -14.73 -8.36 -14.88
C ASN A 376 -14.51 -9.87 -15.06
N THR A 377 -15.32 -10.67 -14.38
CA THR A 377 -15.24 -12.12 -14.41
C THR A 377 -16.40 -12.73 -15.21
N PRO A 378 -16.22 -13.96 -15.76
CA PRO A 378 -17.28 -14.64 -16.49
C PRO A 378 -18.46 -14.96 -15.55
N PRO A 379 -19.67 -15.24 -16.10
CA PRO A 379 -20.83 -15.59 -15.30
C PRO A 379 -20.62 -16.96 -14.62
N LEU A 380 -21.23 -17.16 -13.45
CA LEU A 380 -21.12 -18.43 -12.69
C LEU A 380 -21.52 -19.64 -13.50
N SER A 381 -22.50 -19.52 -14.41
CA SER A 381 -22.97 -20.59 -15.30
C SER A 381 -21.89 -21.11 -16.26
N SER A 382 -20.81 -20.38 -16.48
CA SER A 382 -19.70 -20.83 -17.33
C SER A 382 -18.70 -21.73 -16.59
N TRP A 383 -18.78 -21.79 -15.26
CA TRP A 383 -17.84 -22.56 -14.44
C TRP A 383 -18.08 -24.05 -14.55
N LYS A 384 -17.03 -24.77 -14.90
CA LYS A 384 -16.99 -26.24 -14.81
C LYS A 384 -15.96 -26.57 -13.74
N ALA A 385 -16.41 -27.17 -12.64
CA ALA A 385 -15.50 -27.72 -11.65
C ALA A 385 -14.60 -28.79 -12.33
N ALA A 386 -13.29 -28.65 -12.11
CA ALA A 386 -12.30 -29.60 -12.61
C ALA A 386 -12.33 -30.88 -11.78
#